data_02bbb7cc11cde23ec84ce4b0e922c4ce
#
_entry.id   02bbb7cc11cde23ec84ce4b0e922c4ce
#
_cell.length_a   1.000
_cell.length_b   1.000
_cell.length_c   1.000
_cell.angle_alpha   90.00
_cell.angle_beta   90.00
_cell.angle_gamma   90.00
#
_symmetry.space_group_name_H-M   'P 1'
#
loop_
_entity.id
_entity.type
_entity.pdbx_description
1 polymer ?
#
loop_
_entity_poly.entity_id
_entity_poly.type
_entity_poly.pdbx_seq_one_letter_code
_entity_poly.pdbx_strand_id
1 'polypeptide(L)'
;MGRQPDEFGLVADADGYVKIKSLLQALSEEQGLVHLRRADLNELLISSPEAGIEMDGERIRAAERTHLPRPEPCDDWPGQLFACIRRRAHGRVLEHGIEGGNTPGVVMSASADMALRIGRRRDPEPVLLTVQPRALTEKGVPLLRYGQHLFLADALPPGTFTAPPLQQAKPRASKATTTPAVQTEHHPGSFYLKPEAEPGKARRPRRGKHEDPEWKRARRGKRRPRAGKNFDEKF
;
A
#
# COMPACT_ATOMS: atom_id res chain seq x y z
N MET A 1 -20.62 2.06 -1.78
CA MET A 1 -19.90 1.18 -2.70
C MET A 1 -20.74 0.80 -3.91
N GLY A 2 -21.95 0.33 -3.78
CA GLY A 2 -22.77 -0.14 -4.89
C GLY A 2 -23.36 0.93 -5.82
N ARG A 3 -23.25 2.21 -5.49
CA ARG A 3 -23.80 3.30 -6.28
C ARG A 3 -22.75 4.28 -6.79
N GLN A 4 -22.03 4.92 -5.91
CA GLN A 4 -21.09 6.01 -6.21
C GLN A 4 -19.74 5.79 -5.48
N PRO A 5 -18.94 4.78 -5.86
CA PRO A 5 -17.62 4.56 -5.27
C PRO A 5 -16.62 5.67 -5.67
N ASP A 6 -16.84 6.31 -6.82
CA ASP A 6 -16.04 7.41 -7.36
C ASP A 6 -16.05 8.65 -6.46
N GLU A 7 -17.12 8.93 -5.74
CA GLU A 7 -17.21 10.01 -4.75
C GLU A 7 -16.17 9.87 -3.63
N PHE A 8 -15.80 8.64 -3.32
CA PHE A 8 -14.76 8.31 -2.35
C PHE A 8 -13.40 8.02 -2.99
N GLY A 9 -13.24 8.27 -4.27
CA GLY A 9 -12.02 7.96 -4.99
C GLY A 9 -11.71 6.47 -5.04
N LEU A 10 -12.74 5.63 -5.08
CA LEU A 10 -12.64 4.18 -5.22
C LEU A 10 -13.04 3.77 -6.63
N VAL A 11 -12.25 2.90 -7.23
CA VAL A 11 -12.55 2.31 -8.53
C VAL A 11 -12.75 0.82 -8.34
N ALA A 12 -13.90 0.32 -8.72
CA ALA A 12 -14.21 -1.10 -8.72
C ALA A 12 -13.62 -1.78 -9.95
N ASP A 13 -13.28 -3.07 -9.82
CA ASP A 13 -12.91 -3.90 -10.96
C ASP A 13 -14.14 -4.30 -11.81
N ALA A 14 -13.93 -5.08 -12.86
CA ALA A 14 -14.99 -5.53 -13.76
C ALA A 14 -16.12 -6.30 -13.04
N ASP A 15 -15.79 -6.98 -11.95
CA ASP A 15 -16.73 -7.75 -11.12
C ASP A 15 -17.36 -6.91 -10.01
N GLY A 16 -17.01 -5.63 -9.91
CA GLY A 16 -17.49 -4.70 -8.90
C GLY A 16 -16.73 -4.75 -7.56
N TYR A 17 -15.61 -5.47 -7.49
CA TYR A 17 -14.82 -5.55 -6.27
C TYR A 17 -13.89 -4.37 -6.08
N VAL A 18 -13.73 -3.98 -4.82
CA VAL A 18 -12.75 -3.01 -4.34
C VAL A 18 -11.88 -3.69 -3.28
N LYS A 19 -10.61 -3.32 -3.17
CA LYS A 19 -9.74 -3.81 -2.10
C LYS A 19 -10.24 -3.31 -0.75
N ILE A 20 -10.41 -4.22 0.22
CA ILE A 20 -10.86 -3.89 1.59
C ILE A 20 -9.99 -2.80 2.20
N LYS A 21 -8.68 -2.88 2.01
CA LYS A 21 -7.74 -1.86 2.48
C LYS A 21 -8.08 -0.47 1.93
N SER A 22 -8.40 -0.35 0.65
CA SER A 22 -8.73 0.94 0.02
C SER A 22 -10.06 1.47 0.52
N LEU A 23 -11.04 0.58 0.74
CA LEU A 23 -12.32 0.94 1.35
C LEU A 23 -12.13 1.46 2.78
N LEU A 24 -11.42 0.72 3.64
CA LEU A 24 -11.19 1.14 5.03
C LEU A 24 -10.43 2.48 5.11
N GLN A 25 -9.48 2.71 4.20
CA GLN A 25 -8.79 3.99 4.12
C GLN A 25 -9.74 5.13 3.70
N ALA A 26 -10.65 4.87 2.74
CA ALA A 26 -11.65 5.85 2.35
C ALA A 26 -12.64 6.14 3.48
N LEU A 27 -13.09 5.11 4.19
CA LEU A 27 -14.00 5.26 5.34
C LEU A 27 -13.34 6.00 6.51
N SER A 28 -12.03 5.80 6.73
CA SER A 28 -11.31 6.51 7.79
C SER A 28 -11.19 8.02 7.57
N GLU A 29 -11.45 8.50 6.36
CA GLU A 29 -11.48 9.93 6.03
C GLU A 29 -12.84 10.56 6.40
N GLU A 30 -13.86 9.75 6.65
CA GLU A 30 -15.20 10.19 7.00
C GLU A 30 -15.38 10.29 8.53
N GLN A 31 -16.12 11.32 8.97
CA GLN A 31 -16.34 11.53 10.39
C GLN A 31 -17.12 10.35 11.02
N GLY A 32 -16.64 9.87 12.14
CA GLY A 32 -17.25 8.75 12.87
C GLY A 32 -16.81 7.36 12.42
N LEU A 33 -16.13 7.21 11.27
CA LEU A 33 -15.73 5.92 10.72
C LEU A 33 -14.21 5.63 10.82
N VAL A 34 -13.48 6.50 11.52
CA VAL A 34 -12.01 6.43 11.65
C VAL A 34 -11.50 5.11 12.27
N HIS A 35 -12.34 4.48 13.10
CA HIS A 35 -11.95 3.29 13.86
C HIS A 35 -12.30 1.96 13.19
N LEU A 36 -12.98 2.02 12.04
CA LEU A 36 -13.43 0.81 11.34
C LEU A 36 -12.23 -0.06 10.90
N ARG A 37 -12.36 -1.34 11.20
CA ARG A 37 -11.38 -2.37 10.87
C ARG A 37 -12.05 -3.49 10.08
N ARG A 38 -11.21 -4.36 9.52
CA ARG A 38 -11.70 -5.56 8.82
C ARG A 38 -12.57 -6.45 9.71
N ALA A 39 -12.29 -6.51 11.02
CA ALA A 39 -13.10 -7.28 11.98
C ALA A 39 -14.56 -6.81 11.99
N ASP A 40 -14.77 -5.50 11.97
CA ASP A 40 -16.11 -4.90 12.00
C ASP A 40 -16.88 -5.21 10.72
N LEU A 41 -16.19 -5.26 9.56
CA LEU A 41 -16.79 -5.71 8.31
C LEU A 41 -17.19 -7.20 8.36
N ASN A 42 -16.36 -8.05 8.97
CA ASN A 42 -16.70 -9.46 9.15
C ASN A 42 -17.88 -9.64 10.12
N GLU A 43 -17.92 -8.86 11.19
CA GLU A 43 -19.03 -8.84 12.14
C GLU A 43 -20.34 -8.41 11.47
N LEU A 44 -20.27 -7.37 10.63
CA LEU A 44 -21.42 -6.91 9.85
C LEU A 44 -21.98 -8.00 8.93
N LEU A 45 -21.11 -8.77 8.28
CA LEU A 45 -21.54 -9.88 7.41
C LEU A 45 -22.22 -11.02 8.18
N ILE A 46 -21.77 -11.28 9.40
CA ILE A 46 -22.34 -12.32 10.26
C ILE A 46 -23.66 -11.87 10.88
N SER A 47 -23.68 -10.64 11.39
CA SER A 47 -24.83 -10.09 12.11
C SER A 47 -25.96 -9.63 11.18
N SER A 48 -25.64 -9.23 9.96
CA SER A 48 -26.58 -8.68 9.00
C SER A 48 -26.35 -9.24 7.60
N PRO A 49 -26.79 -10.47 7.32
CA PRO A 49 -26.65 -11.08 5.99
C PRO A 49 -27.34 -10.24 4.89
N GLU A 50 -28.34 -9.46 5.29
CA GLU A 50 -29.07 -8.56 4.39
C GLU A 50 -28.32 -7.26 4.05
N ALA A 51 -27.12 -7.04 4.62
CA ALA A 51 -26.33 -5.84 4.36
C ALA A 51 -25.94 -5.66 2.88
N GLY A 52 -26.22 -6.68 2.04
CA GLY A 52 -25.99 -6.60 0.60
C GLY A 52 -24.51 -6.44 0.24
N ILE A 53 -23.62 -7.02 1.02
CA ILE A 53 -22.17 -6.96 0.84
C ILE A 53 -21.62 -8.37 0.68
N GLU A 54 -20.69 -8.56 -0.25
CA GLU A 54 -19.98 -9.81 -0.47
C GLU A 54 -18.49 -9.59 -0.30
N MET A 55 -17.82 -10.49 0.40
CA MET A 55 -16.36 -10.47 0.58
C MET A 55 -15.72 -11.71 -0.02
N ASP A 56 -14.64 -11.49 -0.77
CA ASP A 56 -13.79 -12.54 -1.34
C ASP A 56 -12.32 -12.24 -1.02
N GLY A 57 -11.78 -12.93 -0.04
CA GLY A 57 -10.40 -12.75 0.42
C GLY A 57 -10.13 -11.32 0.91
N GLU A 58 -9.39 -10.54 0.13
CA GLU A 58 -9.06 -9.15 0.43
C GLU A 58 -9.89 -8.13 -0.34
N ARG A 59 -10.93 -8.59 -1.02
CA ARG A 59 -11.81 -7.78 -1.83
C ARG A 59 -13.23 -7.78 -1.28
N ILE A 60 -13.95 -6.73 -1.53
CA ILE A 60 -15.33 -6.52 -1.09
C ILE A 60 -16.12 -5.84 -2.20
N ARG A 61 -17.39 -6.25 -2.36
CA ARG A 61 -18.30 -5.63 -3.31
C ARG A 61 -19.71 -5.52 -2.73
N ALA A 62 -20.53 -4.71 -3.36
CA ALA A 62 -21.97 -4.73 -3.13
C ALA A 62 -22.61 -5.90 -3.90
N ALA A 63 -23.60 -6.55 -3.30
CA ALA A 63 -24.39 -7.57 -3.97
C ALA A 63 -25.19 -6.96 -5.13
N GLU A 64 -25.83 -5.81 -4.88
CA GLU A 64 -26.50 -5.03 -5.91
C GLU A 64 -25.52 -4.08 -6.61
N ARG A 65 -25.40 -4.21 -7.93
CA ARG A 65 -24.44 -3.48 -8.77
C ARG A 65 -25.07 -2.76 -9.95
N THR A 66 -26.40 -2.63 -9.95
CA THR A 66 -27.15 -2.04 -11.07
C THR A 66 -26.71 -0.60 -11.37
N HIS A 67 -26.31 0.14 -10.34
CA HIS A 67 -25.90 1.54 -10.45
C HIS A 67 -24.40 1.75 -10.33
N LEU A 68 -23.61 0.67 -10.39
CA LEU A 68 -22.16 0.77 -10.31
C LEU A 68 -21.63 1.43 -11.60
N PRO A 69 -20.86 2.52 -11.51
CA PRO A 69 -20.26 3.15 -12.68
C PRO A 69 -19.29 2.20 -13.36
N ARG A 70 -19.28 2.28 -14.69
CA ARG A 70 -18.31 1.56 -15.52
C ARG A 70 -17.39 2.57 -16.21
N PRO A 71 -16.14 2.20 -16.49
CA PRO A 71 -15.29 3.04 -17.31
C PRO A 71 -15.88 3.20 -18.72
N GLU A 72 -16.13 4.44 -19.11
CA GLU A 72 -16.70 4.77 -20.42
C GLU A 72 -15.75 5.72 -21.15
N PRO A 73 -15.54 5.55 -22.47
CA PRO A 73 -14.80 6.52 -23.25
C PRO A 73 -15.43 7.92 -23.11
N CYS A 74 -14.61 8.91 -22.93
CA CYS A 74 -15.07 10.26 -22.72
C CYS A 74 -14.29 11.24 -23.61
N ASP A 75 -15.02 12.03 -24.37
CA ASP A 75 -14.48 13.12 -25.19
C ASP A 75 -14.67 14.50 -24.55
N ASP A 76 -15.50 14.55 -23.51
CA ASP A 76 -15.76 15.77 -22.73
C ASP A 76 -15.02 15.69 -21.38
N TRP A 77 -13.86 16.29 -21.33
CA TRP A 77 -13.00 16.36 -20.15
C TRP A 77 -12.69 17.80 -19.75
N PRO A 78 -12.44 18.05 -18.46
CA PRO A 78 -11.99 19.36 -17.99
C PRO A 78 -10.62 19.71 -18.58
N GLY A 79 -10.31 21.00 -18.66
CA GLY A 79 -9.04 21.48 -19.22
C GLY A 79 -7.80 20.92 -18.53
N GLN A 80 -7.93 20.50 -17.27
CA GLN A 80 -6.87 19.90 -16.48
C GLN A 80 -7.42 18.75 -15.63
N LEU A 81 -6.63 17.71 -15.45
CA LEU A 81 -6.86 16.61 -14.53
C LEU A 81 -5.70 16.50 -13.54
N PHE A 82 -5.98 15.94 -12.40
CA PHE A 82 -5.01 15.78 -11.33
C PHE A 82 -4.81 14.32 -10.99
N ALA A 83 -3.55 13.91 -10.85
CA ALA A 83 -3.16 12.60 -10.36
C ALA A 83 -2.15 12.76 -9.22
N CYS A 84 -1.99 11.73 -8.39
CA CYS A 84 -0.98 11.74 -7.34
C CYS A 84 -0.03 10.56 -7.46
N ILE A 85 1.23 10.83 -7.24
CA ILE A 85 2.28 9.84 -7.17
C ILE A 85 2.97 9.82 -5.80
N ARG A 86 3.63 8.74 -5.51
CA ARG A 86 4.49 8.67 -4.32
C ARG A 86 5.70 9.59 -4.49
N ARG A 87 6.06 10.30 -3.43
CA ARG A 87 7.22 11.21 -3.45
C ARG A 87 8.50 10.54 -3.97
N ARG A 88 8.75 9.30 -3.57
CA ARG A 88 9.93 8.53 -4.02
C ARG A 88 9.93 8.18 -5.51
N ALA A 89 8.77 8.19 -6.15
CA ALA A 89 8.65 7.84 -7.57
C ALA A 89 8.81 9.06 -8.49
N HIS A 90 8.90 10.28 -7.94
CA HIS A 90 8.88 11.52 -8.68
C HIS A 90 9.92 11.58 -9.82
N GLY A 91 11.20 11.31 -9.53
CA GLY A 91 12.26 11.36 -10.55
C GLY A 91 11.99 10.38 -11.69
N ARG A 92 11.69 9.11 -11.36
CA ARG A 92 11.37 8.10 -12.36
C ARG A 92 10.16 8.47 -13.21
N VAL A 93 9.12 9.02 -12.58
CA VAL A 93 7.89 9.41 -13.28
C VAL A 93 8.14 10.56 -14.24
N LEU A 94 8.97 11.53 -13.91
CA LEU A 94 9.33 12.61 -14.83
C LEU A 94 10.06 12.10 -16.07
N GLU A 95 10.91 11.09 -15.93
CA GLU A 95 11.72 10.54 -17.02
C GLU A 95 10.92 9.55 -17.88
N HIS A 96 10.17 8.65 -17.27
CA HIS A 96 9.54 7.51 -17.96
C HIS A 96 8.02 7.60 -18.05
N GLY A 97 7.40 8.54 -17.32
CA GLY A 97 5.95 8.59 -17.18
C GLY A 97 5.43 7.59 -16.16
N ILE A 98 4.13 7.33 -16.23
CA ILE A 98 3.43 6.34 -15.40
C ILE A 98 2.81 5.32 -16.34
N GLU A 99 3.16 4.07 -16.16
CA GLU A 99 2.43 2.95 -16.74
C GLU A 99 1.35 2.53 -15.75
N GLY A 100 0.11 2.46 -16.20
CA GLY A 100 -0.98 1.86 -15.44
C GLY A 100 -0.65 0.38 -15.29
N GLY A 101 -0.38 -0.06 -14.06
CA GLY A 101 -0.32 -1.49 -13.76
C GLY A 101 -1.69 -2.15 -13.94
N ASN A 102 -1.76 -3.44 -13.56
CA ASN A 102 -3.04 -4.17 -13.60
C ASN A 102 -4.17 -3.35 -13.00
N THR A 103 -5.23 -3.19 -13.76
CA THR A 103 -6.49 -2.52 -13.46
C THR A 103 -6.63 -1.80 -12.10
N PRO A 104 -7.14 -0.61 -12.07
CA PRO A 104 -7.89 0.12 -13.09
C PRO A 104 -7.09 1.18 -13.88
N GLY A 105 -5.76 1.08 -13.98
CA GLY A 105 -4.94 2.10 -14.62
C GLY A 105 -4.57 3.26 -13.69
N VAL A 106 -4.23 4.40 -14.27
CA VAL A 106 -3.92 5.63 -13.52
C VAL A 106 -5.22 6.37 -13.23
N VAL A 107 -5.51 6.55 -11.96
CA VAL A 107 -6.72 7.26 -11.49
C VAL A 107 -6.43 8.75 -11.41
N MET A 108 -7.28 9.55 -12.04
CA MET A 108 -7.23 11.00 -12.06
C MET A 108 -8.56 11.60 -11.63
N SER A 109 -8.57 12.84 -11.23
CA SER A 109 -9.78 13.60 -10.89
C SER A 109 -9.70 15.02 -11.43
N ALA A 110 -10.86 15.62 -11.67
CA ALA A 110 -10.97 17.05 -11.97
C ALA A 110 -10.65 17.93 -10.76
N SER A 111 -10.77 17.37 -9.53
CA SER A 111 -10.46 18.06 -8.27
C SER A 111 -9.07 17.67 -7.77
N ALA A 112 -8.24 18.68 -7.48
CA ALA A 112 -6.93 18.48 -6.85
C ALA A 112 -7.07 17.85 -5.45
N ASP A 113 -8.11 18.23 -4.69
CA ASP A 113 -8.34 17.69 -3.34
C ASP A 113 -8.67 16.20 -3.39
N MET A 114 -9.50 15.76 -4.33
CA MET A 114 -9.80 14.36 -4.53
C MET A 114 -8.54 13.57 -4.91
N ALA A 115 -7.73 14.10 -5.82
CA ALA A 115 -6.46 13.47 -6.20
C ALA A 115 -5.52 13.35 -4.99
N LEU A 116 -5.44 14.38 -4.15
CA LEU A 116 -4.64 14.37 -2.92
C LEU A 116 -5.19 13.37 -1.89
N ARG A 117 -6.51 13.27 -1.72
CA ARG A 117 -7.15 12.24 -0.86
C ARG A 117 -6.73 10.85 -1.30
N ILE A 118 -6.85 10.53 -2.57
CA ILE A 118 -6.43 9.24 -3.15
C ILE A 118 -4.92 9.02 -2.95
N GLY A 119 -4.12 10.07 -3.15
CA GLY A 119 -2.66 10.02 -3.00
C GLY A 119 -2.22 9.72 -1.57
N ARG A 120 -2.84 10.37 -0.58
CA ARG A 120 -2.52 10.21 0.85
C ARG A 120 -2.76 8.78 1.37
N ARG A 121 -3.64 8.03 0.75
CA ARG A 121 -3.84 6.60 1.04
C ARG A 121 -2.61 5.74 0.71
N ARG A 122 -1.73 6.23 -0.17
CA ARG A 122 -0.54 5.51 -0.65
C ARG A 122 0.77 6.09 -0.11
N ASP A 123 0.79 7.39 0.14
CA ASP A 123 1.96 8.13 0.63
C ASP A 123 1.47 9.32 1.47
N PRO A 124 1.99 9.52 2.70
CA PRO A 124 1.62 10.66 3.55
C PRO A 124 1.87 12.02 2.90
N GLU A 125 2.91 12.10 2.05
CA GLU A 125 3.29 13.30 1.30
C GLU A 125 3.26 13.02 -0.22
N PRO A 126 2.07 12.85 -0.82
CA PRO A 126 1.97 12.55 -2.23
C PRO A 126 2.34 13.80 -3.06
N VAL A 127 2.88 13.56 -4.25
CA VAL A 127 3.14 14.65 -5.21
C VAL A 127 1.98 14.73 -6.17
N LEU A 128 1.38 15.91 -6.24
CA LEU A 128 0.29 16.22 -7.16
C LEU A 128 0.87 16.48 -8.57
N LEU A 129 0.34 15.77 -9.55
CA LEU A 129 0.60 15.98 -10.96
C LEU A 129 -0.58 16.71 -11.58
N THR A 130 -0.30 17.70 -12.41
CA THR A 130 -1.30 18.34 -13.29
C THR A 130 -1.18 17.71 -14.66
N VAL A 131 -2.22 17.01 -15.10
CA VAL A 131 -2.28 16.26 -16.36
C VAL A 131 -3.06 17.05 -17.37
N GLN A 132 -2.57 17.07 -18.61
CA GLN A 132 -3.22 17.73 -19.75
C GLN A 132 -3.95 16.67 -20.58
N PRO A 133 -5.30 16.62 -20.55
CA PRO A 133 -6.07 15.59 -21.28
C PRO A 133 -5.81 15.61 -22.78
N ARG A 134 -5.70 16.78 -23.39
CA ARG A 134 -5.40 16.93 -24.83
C ARG A 134 -4.08 16.28 -25.23
N ALA A 135 -3.04 16.50 -24.44
CA ALA A 135 -1.74 15.88 -24.68
C ALA A 135 -1.76 14.35 -24.53
N LEU A 136 -2.68 13.80 -23.72
CA LEU A 136 -2.89 12.35 -23.62
C LEU A 136 -3.52 11.80 -24.91
N THR A 137 -4.60 12.43 -25.37
CA THR A 137 -5.31 11.99 -26.58
C THR A 137 -4.44 12.16 -27.84
N GLU A 138 -3.65 13.23 -27.95
CA GLU A 138 -2.66 13.43 -29.03
C GLU A 138 -1.61 12.30 -29.07
N LYS A 139 -1.27 11.72 -27.92
CA LYS A 139 -0.39 10.54 -27.81
C LYS A 139 -1.11 9.20 -27.95
N GLY A 140 -2.41 9.22 -28.28
CA GLY A 140 -3.19 8.01 -28.49
C GLY A 140 -3.56 7.25 -27.20
N VAL A 141 -3.45 7.89 -26.03
CA VAL A 141 -3.87 7.28 -24.77
C VAL A 141 -5.36 7.55 -24.56
N PRO A 142 -6.20 6.50 -24.52
CA PRO A 142 -7.64 6.69 -24.31
C PRO A 142 -7.90 7.18 -22.86
N LEU A 143 -8.80 8.14 -22.76
CA LEU A 143 -9.27 8.65 -21.50
C LEU A 143 -10.67 8.07 -21.23
N LEU A 144 -10.83 7.43 -20.09
CA LEU A 144 -12.09 6.84 -19.67
C LEU A 144 -12.65 7.63 -18.49
N ARG A 145 -13.94 7.92 -18.53
CA ARG A 145 -14.67 8.49 -17.40
C ARG A 145 -15.19 7.36 -16.52
N TYR A 146 -15.04 7.51 -15.21
CA TYR A 146 -15.57 6.59 -14.21
C TYR A 146 -16.43 7.36 -13.20
N GLY A 147 -17.74 7.21 -13.32
CA GLY A 147 -18.71 7.99 -12.56
C GLY A 147 -18.65 9.49 -12.89
N GLN A 148 -18.84 10.30 -11.87
CA GLN A 148 -18.84 11.77 -12.02
C GLN A 148 -17.51 12.42 -11.66
N HIS A 149 -16.69 11.78 -10.85
CA HIS A 149 -15.55 12.40 -10.19
C HIS A 149 -14.19 11.92 -10.68
N LEU A 150 -14.13 10.76 -11.35
CA LEU A 150 -12.87 10.13 -11.70
C LEU A 150 -12.71 9.95 -13.20
N PHE A 151 -11.45 9.96 -13.60
CA PHE A 151 -10.98 9.65 -14.94
C PHE A 151 -9.87 8.62 -14.86
N LEU A 152 -9.81 7.74 -15.84
CA LEU A 152 -8.85 6.65 -15.90
C LEU A 152 -8.09 6.73 -17.22
N ALA A 153 -6.80 6.42 -17.17
CA ALA A 153 -5.97 6.22 -18.35
C ALA A 153 -5.05 5.03 -18.12
N ASP A 154 -4.73 4.31 -19.16
CA ASP A 154 -3.84 3.15 -19.07
C ASP A 154 -2.41 3.55 -18.73
N ALA A 155 -1.98 4.72 -19.22
CA ALA A 155 -0.66 5.26 -18.95
C ALA A 155 -0.66 6.79 -18.97
N LEU A 156 0.34 7.40 -18.36
CA LEU A 156 0.66 8.82 -18.49
C LEU A 156 2.08 8.97 -19.06
N PRO A 157 2.23 9.12 -20.38
CA PRO A 157 3.54 9.32 -21.00
C PRO A 157 4.21 10.61 -20.54
N PRO A 158 5.55 10.70 -20.53
CA PRO A 158 6.24 11.94 -20.19
C PRO A 158 5.83 13.07 -21.14
N GLY A 159 5.73 14.28 -20.60
CA GLY A 159 5.28 15.46 -21.34
C GLY A 159 3.76 15.65 -21.45
N THR A 160 2.94 14.72 -20.89
CA THR A 160 1.48 14.90 -20.78
C THR A 160 1.05 15.47 -19.44
N PHE A 161 1.97 15.60 -18.53
CA PHE A 161 1.74 16.12 -17.17
C PHE A 161 2.90 17.02 -16.72
N THR A 162 2.61 17.86 -15.75
CA THR A 162 3.59 18.65 -15.02
C THR A 162 3.58 18.26 -13.55
N ALA A 163 4.76 18.31 -12.92
CA ALA A 163 4.91 18.06 -11.50
C ALA A 163 5.61 19.25 -10.83
N PRO A 164 5.27 19.58 -9.58
CA PRO A 164 6.00 20.60 -8.84
C PRO A 164 7.44 20.12 -8.61
N PRO A 165 8.43 21.03 -8.68
CA PRO A 165 9.81 20.67 -8.34
C PRO A 165 9.84 20.24 -6.87
N LEU A 166 10.27 19.01 -6.61
CA LEU A 166 10.54 18.60 -5.25
C LEU A 166 11.80 19.32 -4.78
N GLN A 167 11.67 20.15 -3.75
CA GLN A 167 12.83 20.51 -2.96
C GLN A 167 13.50 19.19 -2.55
N GLN A 168 14.74 18.98 -3.02
CA GLN A 168 15.52 17.82 -2.61
C GLN A 168 15.46 17.78 -1.09
N ALA A 169 14.80 16.80 -0.53
CA ALA A 169 14.86 16.55 0.89
C ALA A 169 16.37 16.51 1.19
N LYS A 170 16.87 17.45 2.00
CA LYS A 170 18.24 17.38 2.53
C LYS A 170 18.45 15.92 2.86
N PRO A 171 19.54 15.27 2.34
CA PRO A 171 19.75 13.86 2.59
C PRO A 171 19.57 13.72 4.10
N ARG A 172 18.59 12.93 4.49
CA ARG A 172 18.39 12.59 5.89
C ARG A 172 19.72 12.02 6.28
N ALA A 173 20.51 12.83 7.00
CA ALA A 173 21.81 12.39 7.50
C ALA A 173 21.49 11.02 8.09
N SER A 174 22.02 9.98 7.45
CA SER A 174 21.98 8.64 7.99
C SER A 174 22.34 8.89 9.46
N LYS A 175 21.42 8.56 10.37
CA LYS A 175 21.78 8.53 11.76
C LYS A 175 22.98 7.63 11.81
N ALA A 176 24.16 8.25 11.70
CA ALA A 176 25.38 7.60 12.08
C ALA A 176 25.00 7.04 13.43
N THR A 177 25.09 5.74 13.55
CA THR A 177 24.98 5.05 14.82
C THR A 177 26.20 5.51 15.58
N THR A 178 26.11 6.75 16.07
CA THR A 178 26.98 7.26 17.12
C THR A 178 26.53 6.41 18.29
N THR A 179 27.19 5.29 18.47
CA THR A 179 27.23 4.63 19.77
C THR A 179 27.49 5.77 20.74
N PRO A 180 26.56 6.11 21.65
CA PRO A 180 26.83 7.14 22.62
C PRO A 180 28.09 6.66 23.33
N ALA A 181 29.17 7.44 23.25
CA ALA A 181 30.29 7.26 24.14
C ALA A 181 29.67 7.33 25.53
N VAL A 182 29.67 6.20 26.21
CA VAL A 182 29.24 6.11 27.58
C VAL A 182 30.18 7.03 28.38
N GLN A 183 29.74 8.25 28.61
CA GLN A 183 30.37 9.06 29.61
C GLN A 183 30.05 8.38 30.94
N THR A 184 31.02 7.63 31.44
CA THR A 184 30.97 7.05 32.77
C THR A 184 31.06 8.21 33.77
N GLU A 185 29.91 8.74 34.17
CA GLU A 185 29.85 9.58 35.38
C GLU A 185 30.25 8.70 36.55
N HIS A 186 31.37 9.04 37.16
CA HIS A 186 31.86 8.38 38.38
C HIS A 186 30.93 8.70 39.55
N HIS A 187 30.01 7.80 39.87
CA HIS A 187 29.31 7.85 41.14
C HIS A 187 30.21 7.27 42.25
N PRO A 188 30.40 7.97 43.36
CA PRO A 188 31.19 7.47 44.50
C PRO A 188 30.48 6.22 45.06
N GLY A 189 31.14 5.06 44.99
CA GLY A 189 30.64 3.79 45.50
C GLY A 189 30.51 2.65 44.45
N SER A 190 30.84 2.87 43.22
CA SER A 190 30.77 1.89 42.16
C SER A 190 32.16 1.27 41.91
N PHE A 191 32.31 -0.03 42.20
CA PHE A 191 33.53 -0.78 41.90
C PHE A 191 33.49 -1.26 40.45
N TYR A 192 34.38 -0.78 39.57
CA TYR A 192 34.57 -1.29 38.25
C TYR A 192 35.78 -2.24 38.22
N LEU A 193 35.53 -3.52 37.98
CA LEU A 193 36.59 -4.44 37.60
C LEU A 193 37.04 -4.10 36.17
N LYS A 194 38.19 -3.48 36.03
CA LYS A 194 38.84 -3.35 34.73
C LYS A 194 39.30 -4.74 34.30
N PRO A 195 38.83 -5.30 33.16
CA PRO A 195 39.49 -6.48 32.60
C PRO A 195 40.90 -6.06 32.15
N GLU A 196 41.93 -6.59 32.76
CA GLU A 196 43.28 -6.41 32.29
C GLU A 196 43.41 -6.96 30.87
N ALA A 197 43.87 -6.10 29.97
CA ALA A 197 44.13 -6.47 28.59
C ALA A 197 45.39 -7.36 28.55
N GLU A 198 45.22 -8.67 28.43
CA GLU A 198 46.32 -9.56 28.09
C GLU A 198 46.77 -9.32 26.65
N PRO A 199 48.06 -9.09 26.40
CA PRO A 199 48.56 -8.95 25.04
C PRO A 199 48.66 -10.33 24.38
N GLY A 200 47.94 -10.51 23.29
CA GLY A 200 48.21 -11.58 22.34
C GLY A 200 47.37 -12.83 22.45
N LYS A 201 46.13 -12.78 21.97
CA LYS A 201 45.47 -13.98 21.45
C LYS A 201 44.76 -13.69 20.12
N ALA A 202 45.15 -14.53 19.16
CA ALA A 202 44.69 -14.57 17.79
C ALA A 202 43.15 -14.55 17.63
N ARG A 203 42.72 -13.97 16.51
CA ARG A 203 41.32 -13.94 16.03
C ARG A 203 40.64 -15.30 16.21
N ARG A 204 39.63 -15.37 17.07
CA ARG A 204 38.77 -16.56 17.18
C ARG A 204 37.93 -16.70 15.90
N PRO A 205 37.82 -17.92 15.34
CA PRO A 205 36.95 -18.20 14.21
C PRO A 205 35.47 -18.01 14.59
N ARG A 206 34.67 -17.63 13.59
CA ARG A 206 33.23 -17.39 13.67
C ARG A 206 32.53 -18.55 14.42
N ARG A 207 31.78 -18.23 15.46
CA ARG A 207 30.93 -19.15 16.23
C ARG A 207 30.04 -19.94 15.29
N GLY A 208 30.22 -21.26 15.29
CA GLY A 208 29.31 -22.22 14.69
C GLY A 208 27.89 -22.11 15.28
N LYS A 209 26.94 -22.62 14.54
CA LYS A 209 25.52 -22.67 14.88
C LYS A 209 25.31 -23.01 16.36
N HIS A 210 24.61 -22.14 17.07
CA HIS A 210 24.16 -22.38 18.43
C HIS A 210 23.27 -23.63 18.42
N GLU A 211 23.72 -24.69 19.12
CA GLU A 211 22.89 -25.89 19.27
C GLU A 211 21.62 -25.55 20.05
N ASP A 212 20.48 -25.96 19.51
CA ASP A 212 19.18 -25.72 20.16
C ASP A 212 19.15 -26.41 21.54
N PRO A 213 18.66 -25.70 22.58
CA PRO A 213 18.52 -26.27 23.92
C PRO A 213 17.66 -27.53 23.93
N GLU A 214 17.95 -28.47 24.83
CA GLU A 214 17.31 -29.80 24.92
C GLU A 214 15.77 -29.73 24.95
N TRP A 215 15.18 -28.72 25.58
CA TRP A 215 13.73 -28.57 25.63
C TRP A 215 13.10 -28.31 24.25
N LYS A 216 13.84 -27.70 23.31
CA LYS A 216 13.39 -27.52 21.94
C LYS A 216 13.49 -28.81 21.12
N ARG A 217 14.52 -29.64 21.39
CA ARG A 217 14.66 -30.96 20.75
C ARG A 217 13.54 -31.91 21.16
N ALA A 218 13.14 -31.92 22.43
CA ALA A 218 12.05 -32.75 22.95
C ALA A 218 10.68 -32.44 22.33
N ARG A 219 10.42 -31.17 21.91
CA ARG A 219 9.17 -30.79 21.24
C ARG A 219 9.09 -31.25 19.80
N ARG A 220 10.20 -31.35 19.08
CA ARG A 220 10.22 -31.82 17.67
C ARG A 220 9.95 -33.32 17.55
N GLY A 221 10.31 -34.12 18.54
CA GLY A 221 10.10 -35.59 18.55
C GLY A 221 8.64 -36.03 18.74
N LYS A 222 7.72 -35.15 19.15
CA LYS A 222 6.30 -35.52 19.44
C LYS A 222 5.32 -35.26 18.29
N ARG A 223 5.77 -34.84 17.10
CA ARG A 223 4.88 -34.81 15.92
C ARG A 223 4.77 -36.23 15.33
N ARG A 224 3.67 -36.88 15.62
CA ARG A 224 3.28 -38.17 15.00
C ARG A 224 3.22 -37.96 13.45
N PRO A 225 3.74 -38.93 12.67
CA PRO A 225 3.53 -38.88 11.21
C PRO A 225 2.03 -39.08 10.94
N ARG A 226 1.48 -38.21 10.10
CA ARG A 226 0.12 -38.32 9.59
C ARG A 226 0.08 -39.56 8.68
N ALA A 227 -0.67 -40.59 9.06
CA ALA A 227 -0.90 -41.77 8.27
C ALA A 227 -1.49 -41.38 6.91
N GLY A 228 -0.80 -41.73 5.83
CA GLY A 228 -1.30 -41.62 4.47
C GLY A 228 -2.50 -42.54 4.29
N LYS A 229 -3.63 -41.99 3.89
CA LYS A 229 -4.75 -42.77 3.33
C LYS A 229 -4.42 -43.12 1.91
N ASN A 230 -3.99 -44.35 1.69
CA ASN A 230 -4.03 -44.96 0.37
C ASN A 230 -5.51 -45.05 -0.07
N PHE A 231 -5.85 -44.41 -1.15
CA PHE A 231 -7.11 -44.62 -1.83
C PHE A 231 -6.82 -45.64 -2.92
N ASP A 232 -7.11 -46.92 -2.64
CA ASP A 232 -7.09 -47.98 -3.63
C ASP A 232 -8.29 -47.81 -4.59
N GLU A 233 -7.95 -47.70 -5.83
CA GLU A 233 -8.81 -47.76 -6.99
C GLU A 233 -9.24 -49.22 -7.22
N LYS A 234 -10.55 -49.53 -7.11
CA LYS A 234 -11.15 -50.69 -7.78
C LYS A 234 -12.67 -50.51 -7.91
N PHE A 235 -13.09 -50.69 -9.19
CA PHE A 235 -14.39 -50.84 -9.80
C PHE A 235 -15.19 -49.55 -10.10
#